data_2cc8a1544b296bb8344aee0d26215b7a
#
_entry.id   2cc8a1544b296bb8344aee0d26215b7a
#
_cell.length_a   1.000
_cell.length_b   1.000
_cell.length_c   1.000
_cell.angle_alpha   90.00
_cell.angle_beta   90.00
_cell.angle_gamma   90.00
#
_symmetry.space_group_name_H-M   'P 1'
#
loop_
_entity.id
_entity.type
_entity.pdbx_description
1 polymer ?
#
loop_
_entity_poly.entity_id
_entity_poly.type
_entity_poly.pdbx_seq_one_letter_code
_entity_poly.pdbx_strand_id
1 'polypeptide(L)'
;MKQHLKNTFLLLPIAASLPVQAQDKNESPNLVFIMADQWRGDALGCLDKEPVQTPHLDQLASEGVLFTNAVSCYPVSSPARGILMSGMYPMNNKVIGNCNSDTAPYGVELPETARCWSDVLKDKNYRTGYIGKWHLDSPYKPYVDTYNNRGETAWNEWCPPERRHGFDFWVAYGTYDNHLNPMYWETAAPRDSFFYAHKWGPEYEVDRAIEFLSEQKKSSS
;
A
#
# COMPACT_ATOMS: atom_id res chain seq x y z
N MET A 1 -22.98 53.21 52.77
CA MET A 1 -21.96 52.84 51.72
C MET A 1 -22.55 51.79 50.86
N LYS A 2 -22.97 52.12 49.61
CA LYS A 2 -23.54 51.19 48.64
C LYS A 2 -22.46 50.97 47.58
N GLN A 3 -21.96 49.72 47.50
CA GLN A 3 -20.98 49.31 46.46
C GLN A 3 -21.75 48.82 45.21
N HIS A 4 -21.57 49.49 44.10
CA HIS A 4 -22.09 49.09 42.79
C HIS A 4 -21.20 48.05 42.18
N LEU A 5 -21.71 46.83 42.03
CA LEU A 5 -21.09 45.81 41.14
C LEU A 5 -21.37 46.19 39.68
N LYS A 6 -20.30 46.45 38.91
CA LYS A 6 -20.37 46.60 37.47
C LYS A 6 -20.27 45.20 36.84
N ASN A 7 -21.34 44.71 36.25
CA ASN A 7 -21.32 43.50 35.43
C ASN A 7 -20.67 43.81 34.08
N THR A 8 -19.47 43.32 33.90
CA THR A 8 -18.79 43.34 32.59
C THR A 8 -19.22 42.10 31.82
N PHE A 9 -20.08 42.26 30.81
CA PHE A 9 -20.38 41.20 29.84
C PHE A 9 -19.20 41.02 28.89
N LEU A 10 -18.52 39.88 28.99
CA LEU A 10 -17.49 39.43 28.06
C LEU A 10 -18.19 38.84 26.81
N LEU A 11 -18.26 39.59 25.73
CA LEU A 11 -18.69 39.07 24.43
C LEU A 11 -17.55 38.18 23.85
N LEU A 12 -17.73 36.87 23.90
CA LEU A 12 -16.91 35.93 23.17
C LEU A 12 -17.19 36.09 21.64
N PRO A 13 -16.17 36.21 20.80
CA PRO A 13 -16.39 36.22 19.36
C PRO A 13 -16.87 34.84 18.91
N ILE A 14 -18.03 34.81 18.28
CA ILE A 14 -18.52 33.63 17.56
C ILE A 14 -17.52 33.41 16.41
N ALA A 15 -16.72 32.37 16.52
CA ALA A 15 -15.87 31.90 15.42
C ALA A 15 -16.81 31.54 14.25
N ALA A 16 -16.77 32.36 13.20
CA ALA A 16 -17.44 32.05 11.95
C ALA A 16 -16.83 30.74 11.40
N SER A 17 -17.59 29.68 11.47
CA SER A 17 -17.27 28.44 10.75
C SER A 17 -17.25 28.75 9.26
N LEU A 18 -16.08 28.79 8.66
CA LEU A 18 -15.94 28.82 7.20
C LEU A 18 -16.71 27.61 6.65
N PRO A 19 -17.56 27.80 5.65
CA PRO A 19 -18.21 26.65 5.01
C PRO A 19 -17.11 25.78 4.40
N VAL A 20 -16.98 24.56 4.89
CA VAL A 20 -16.28 23.50 4.17
C VAL A 20 -17.05 23.38 2.87
N GLN A 21 -16.47 23.83 1.76
CA GLN A 21 -17.02 23.65 0.44
C GLN A 21 -17.18 22.16 0.24
N ALA A 22 -18.42 21.68 0.24
CA ALA A 22 -18.73 20.31 -0.12
C ALA A 22 -18.27 20.13 -1.56
N GLN A 23 -17.26 19.30 -1.75
CA GLN A 23 -16.79 18.86 -3.06
C GLN A 23 -18.01 18.36 -3.85
N ASP A 24 -18.11 18.72 -5.12
CA ASP A 24 -19.23 18.34 -5.99
C ASP A 24 -19.49 16.84 -5.85
N LYS A 25 -20.72 16.45 -5.52
CA LYS A 25 -21.10 15.08 -5.15
C LYS A 25 -20.98 14.06 -6.28
N ASN A 26 -20.45 14.41 -7.44
CA ASN A 26 -20.39 13.60 -8.65
C ASN A 26 -18.99 13.14 -9.06
N GLU A 27 -17.92 13.60 -8.43
CA GLU A 27 -16.56 13.16 -8.78
C GLU A 27 -16.00 12.26 -7.66
N SER A 28 -15.78 10.99 -7.99
CA SER A 28 -15.08 10.07 -7.11
C SER A 28 -13.59 10.44 -7.05
N PRO A 29 -12.98 10.59 -5.85
CA PRO A 29 -11.58 10.98 -5.74
C PRO A 29 -10.65 9.90 -6.30
N ASN A 30 -9.53 10.31 -6.89
CA ASN A 30 -8.44 9.39 -7.16
C ASN A 30 -7.75 8.99 -5.84
N LEU A 31 -7.37 7.72 -5.74
CA LEU A 31 -6.72 7.16 -4.56
C LEU A 31 -5.32 6.69 -4.93
N VAL A 32 -4.31 7.22 -4.26
CA VAL A 32 -2.92 6.74 -4.38
C VAL A 32 -2.47 6.27 -3.01
N PHE A 33 -2.15 4.98 -2.90
CA PHE A 33 -1.63 4.38 -1.68
C PHE A 33 -0.16 4.01 -1.89
N ILE A 34 0.74 4.61 -1.10
CA ILE A 34 2.18 4.36 -1.16
C ILE A 34 2.60 3.72 0.16
N MET A 35 3.22 2.55 0.09
CA MET A 35 3.73 1.83 1.24
C MET A 35 5.21 1.50 1.06
N ALA A 36 6.05 2.01 1.95
CA ALA A 36 7.43 1.57 2.04
C ALA A 36 7.51 0.24 2.80
N ASP A 37 8.32 -0.72 2.29
CA ASP A 37 8.65 -1.94 3.03
C ASP A 37 9.68 -1.61 4.12
N GLN A 38 9.49 -2.11 5.32
CA GLN A 38 10.42 -2.05 6.45
C GLN A 38 11.00 -0.64 6.73
N TRP A 39 10.17 0.40 6.63
CA TRP A 39 10.56 1.78 6.97
C TRP A 39 10.40 2.02 8.47
N ARG A 40 11.42 2.58 9.12
CA ARG A 40 11.35 2.96 10.53
C ARG A 40 10.49 4.21 10.70
N GLY A 41 9.56 4.18 11.65
CA GLY A 41 8.64 5.29 11.89
C GLY A 41 9.32 6.62 12.25
N ASP A 42 10.53 6.58 12.81
CA ASP A 42 11.31 7.76 13.18
C ASP A 42 12.15 8.34 12.04
N ALA A 43 12.24 7.65 10.89
CA ALA A 43 13.07 8.04 9.75
C ALA A 43 12.32 8.99 8.78
N LEU A 44 11.76 10.06 9.30
CA LEU A 44 11.18 11.19 8.56
C LEU A 44 11.83 12.49 9.02
N GLY A 45 12.28 13.32 8.08
CA GLY A 45 12.97 14.59 8.38
C GLY A 45 12.12 15.52 9.25
N CYS A 46 10.83 15.62 8.99
CA CYS A 46 9.90 16.46 9.77
C CYS A 46 9.75 16.04 11.24
N LEU A 47 10.18 14.84 11.63
CA LEU A 47 10.14 14.39 13.02
C LEU A 47 11.39 14.78 13.82
N ASP A 48 12.49 15.14 13.14
CA ASP A 48 13.80 15.52 13.73
C ASP A 48 14.35 14.48 14.75
N LYS A 49 14.07 13.20 14.52
CA LYS A 49 14.49 12.10 15.39
C LYS A 49 15.73 11.37 14.87
N GLU A 50 15.92 11.34 13.57
CA GLU A 50 17.06 10.72 12.89
C GLU A 50 17.64 11.68 11.85
N PRO A 51 18.96 11.59 11.56
CA PRO A 51 19.63 12.47 10.59
C PRO A 51 19.30 12.06 9.14
N VAL A 52 18.02 12.09 8.77
CA VAL A 52 17.52 11.77 7.43
C VAL A 52 16.96 13.00 6.74
N GLN A 53 16.99 13.00 5.42
CA GLN A 53 16.41 14.05 4.58
C GLN A 53 15.30 13.46 3.74
N THR A 54 14.05 13.86 4.02
CA THR A 54 12.86 13.39 3.29
C THR A 54 11.99 14.56 2.82
N PRO A 55 12.55 15.51 2.02
CA PRO A 55 11.90 16.79 1.74
C PRO A 55 10.51 16.68 1.13
N HIS A 56 10.27 15.69 0.26
CA HIS A 56 8.95 15.48 -0.36
C HIS A 56 7.94 14.87 0.61
N LEU A 57 8.38 13.97 1.50
CA LEU A 57 7.51 13.42 2.55
C LEU A 57 7.23 14.47 3.63
N ASP A 58 8.21 15.31 3.96
CA ASP A 58 8.07 16.42 4.90
C ASP A 58 7.07 17.45 4.36
N GLN A 59 7.12 17.75 3.06
CA GLN A 59 6.14 18.60 2.40
C GLN A 59 4.74 17.97 2.47
N LEU A 60 4.60 16.70 2.11
CA LEU A 60 3.31 15.98 2.19
C LEU A 60 2.76 15.98 3.61
N ALA A 61 3.60 15.77 4.62
CA ALA A 61 3.22 15.84 6.02
C ALA A 61 2.73 17.23 6.43
N SER A 62 3.31 18.31 5.88
CA SER A 62 2.90 19.70 6.16
C SER A 62 1.58 20.09 5.50
N GLU A 63 1.23 19.48 4.39
CA GLU A 63 0.00 19.72 3.61
C GLU A 63 -1.15 18.78 3.99
N GLY A 64 -0.85 17.68 4.68
CA GLY A 64 -1.79 16.61 5.00
C GLY A 64 -1.94 16.36 6.50
N VAL A 65 -2.14 15.09 6.86
CA VAL A 65 -2.24 14.62 8.25
C VAL A 65 -1.13 13.62 8.54
N LEU A 66 -0.28 13.92 9.51
CA LEU A 66 0.76 13.02 9.98
C LEU A 66 0.29 12.26 11.24
N PHE A 67 0.16 10.92 11.11
CA PHE A 67 -0.17 10.04 12.23
C PHE A 67 1.11 9.64 12.97
N THR A 68 1.39 10.26 14.11
CA THR A 68 2.60 10.00 14.90
C THR A 68 2.54 8.73 15.73
N ASN A 69 1.33 8.16 15.92
CA ASN A 69 1.07 6.96 16.71
C ASN A 69 0.34 5.87 15.91
N ALA A 70 0.75 5.67 14.65
CA ALA A 70 0.22 4.58 13.84
C ALA A 70 0.86 3.24 14.26
N VAL A 71 0.04 2.20 14.41
CA VAL A 71 0.47 0.88 14.88
C VAL A 71 -0.01 -0.20 13.92
N SER A 72 0.89 -1.10 13.53
CA SER A 72 0.50 -2.35 12.85
C SER A 72 0.22 -3.43 13.90
N CYS A 73 -0.92 -4.11 13.80
CA CYS A 73 -1.25 -5.19 14.72
C CYS A 73 -0.44 -6.48 14.48
N TYR A 74 0.23 -6.60 13.34
CA TYR A 74 1.16 -7.69 13.06
C TYR A 74 2.26 -7.20 12.10
N PRO A 75 3.40 -6.68 12.62
CA PRO A 75 4.42 -6.02 11.82
C PRO A 75 5.38 -7.02 11.13
N VAL A 76 4.84 -7.98 10.39
CA VAL A 76 5.54 -8.95 9.55
C VAL A 76 4.96 -8.84 8.14
N SER A 77 5.79 -9.02 7.12
CA SER A 77 5.48 -8.69 5.73
C SER A 77 4.11 -9.19 5.24
N SER A 78 3.92 -10.51 5.11
CA SER A 78 2.66 -11.05 4.57
C SER A 78 1.45 -10.80 5.48
N PRO A 79 1.52 -10.99 6.81
CA PRO A 79 0.40 -10.66 7.68
C PRO A 79 -0.03 -9.19 7.61
N ALA A 80 0.91 -8.24 7.64
CA ALA A 80 0.61 -6.81 7.52
C ALA A 80 -0.07 -6.49 6.19
N ARG A 81 0.42 -7.07 5.08
CA ARG A 81 -0.18 -6.92 3.76
C ARG A 81 -1.56 -7.56 3.67
N GLY A 82 -1.75 -8.75 4.25
CA GLY A 82 -3.05 -9.42 4.32
C GLY A 82 -4.08 -8.59 5.09
N ILE A 83 -3.69 -7.99 6.22
CA ILE A 83 -4.53 -7.07 6.99
C ILE A 83 -4.87 -5.83 6.16
N LEU A 84 -3.87 -5.21 5.54
CA LEU A 84 -4.04 -4.03 4.71
C LEU A 84 -5.02 -4.28 3.56
N MET A 85 -4.88 -5.40 2.86
CA MET A 85 -5.73 -5.72 1.71
C MET A 85 -7.16 -6.06 2.12
N SER A 86 -7.33 -6.90 3.14
CA SER A 86 -8.64 -7.48 3.49
C SER A 86 -9.38 -6.74 4.60
N GLY A 87 -8.71 -5.89 5.38
CA GLY A 87 -9.26 -5.30 6.60
C GLY A 87 -9.50 -6.30 7.72
N MET A 88 -9.02 -7.53 7.60
CA MET A 88 -9.24 -8.63 8.55
C MET A 88 -7.97 -8.99 9.30
N TYR A 89 -8.09 -9.41 10.55
CA TYR A 89 -6.96 -9.97 11.32
C TYR A 89 -6.43 -11.27 10.70
N PRO A 90 -5.15 -11.63 10.93
CA PRO A 90 -4.50 -12.79 10.30
C PRO A 90 -5.24 -14.11 10.50
N MET A 91 -5.85 -14.32 11.68
CA MET A 91 -6.65 -15.53 11.93
C MET A 91 -7.88 -15.65 11.02
N ASN A 92 -8.41 -14.52 10.54
CA ASN A 92 -9.58 -14.48 9.68
C ASN A 92 -9.21 -14.51 8.19
N ASN A 93 -8.14 -13.81 7.80
CA ASN A 93 -7.66 -13.75 6.41
C ASN A 93 -6.66 -14.87 6.05
N LYS A 94 -6.33 -15.77 7.00
CA LYS A 94 -5.42 -16.92 6.88
C LYS A 94 -3.93 -16.58 6.74
N VAL A 95 -3.55 -15.32 6.62
CA VAL A 95 -2.14 -14.90 6.49
C VAL A 95 -1.52 -14.75 7.88
N ILE A 96 -1.33 -15.88 8.57
CA ILE A 96 -0.84 -15.92 9.95
C ILE A 96 0.69 -15.88 10.07
N GLY A 97 1.42 -15.89 8.96
CA GLY A 97 2.87 -15.83 8.86
C GLY A 97 3.28 -15.37 7.47
N ASN A 98 4.58 -15.32 7.19
CA ASN A 98 5.04 -15.04 5.84
C ASN A 98 4.67 -16.17 4.88
N CYS A 99 4.21 -15.78 3.68
CA CYS A 99 3.97 -16.70 2.58
C CYS A 99 5.31 -17.20 2.02
N ASN A 100 5.60 -18.47 2.24
CA ASN A 100 6.80 -19.15 1.75
C ASN A 100 6.55 -20.67 1.68
N SER A 101 7.53 -21.42 1.18
CA SER A 101 7.39 -22.88 1.01
C SER A 101 7.19 -23.65 2.33
N ASP A 102 7.65 -23.12 3.47
CA ASP A 102 7.52 -23.78 4.76
C ASP A 102 6.13 -23.59 5.35
N THR A 103 5.46 -22.49 5.02
CA THR A 103 4.12 -22.17 5.48
C THR A 103 3.03 -22.55 4.48
N ALA A 104 3.38 -22.75 3.21
CA ALA A 104 2.46 -23.18 2.15
C ALA A 104 1.63 -24.43 2.50
N PRO A 105 2.21 -25.51 3.11
CA PRO A 105 1.45 -26.69 3.50
C PRO A 105 0.33 -26.43 4.51
N TYR A 106 0.40 -25.31 5.21
CA TYR A 106 -0.61 -24.87 6.18
C TYR A 106 -1.63 -23.88 5.61
N GLY A 107 -1.55 -23.61 4.29
CA GLY A 107 -2.45 -22.69 3.61
C GLY A 107 -2.27 -21.21 4.02
N VAL A 108 -1.03 -20.83 4.36
CA VAL A 108 -0.70 -19.46 4.76
C VAL A 108 -0.54 -18.61 3.50
N GLU A 109 -1.66 -18.14 2.99
CA GLU A 109 -1.75 -17.20 1.86
C GLU A 109 -3.10 -16.48 1.89
N LEU A 110 -3.22 -15.38 1.16
CA LEU A 110 -4.50 -14.68 1.08
C LEU A 110 -5.47 -15.49 0.22
N PRO A 111 -6.63 -15.94 0.78
CA PRO A 111 -7.58 -16.72 0.00
C PRO A 111 -8.11 -15.93 -1.20
N GLU A 112 -8.29 -16.58 -2.35
CA GLU A 112 -8.92 -15.98 -3.53
C GLU A 112 -10.32 -15.42 -3.22
N THR A 113 -11.03 -16.03 -2.27
CA THR A 113 -12.35 -15.60 -1.80
C THR A 113 -12.31 -14.41 -0.83
N ALA A 114 -11.13 -13.96 -0.42
CA ALA A 114 -11.02 -12.78 0.44
C ALA A 114 -11.49 -11.54 -0.31
N ARG A 115 -12.38 -10.77 0.31
CA ARG A 115 -12.82 -9.51 -0.26
C ARG A 115 -11.87 -8.39 0.19
N CYS A 116 -11.15 -7.83 -0.76
CA CYS A 116 -10.19 -6.77 -0.55
C CYS A 116 -10.79 -5.38 -0.85
N TRP A 117 -10.18 -4.32 -0.34
CA TRP A 117 -10.61 -2.95 -0.67
C TRP A 117 -10.52 -2.65 -2.18
N SER A 118 -9.57 -3.27 -2.88
CA SER A 118 -9.43 -3.17 -4.33
C SER A 118 -10.62 -3.77 -5.10
N ASP A 119 -11.19 -4.88 -4.61
CA ASP A 119 -12.44 -5.45 -5.16
C ASP A 119 -13.61 -4.46 -4.99
N VAL A 120 -13.67 -3.79 -3.84
CA VAL A 120 -14.71 -2.78 -3.57
C VAL A 120 -14.57 -1.58 -4.51
N LEU A 121 -13.34 -1.13 -4.78
CA LEU A 121 -13.09 -0.06 -5.74
C LEU A 121 -13.45 -0.50 -7.17
N LYS A 122 -13.10 -1.72 -7.54
CA LYS A 122 -13.47 -2.30 -8.85
C LYS A 122 -14.98 -2.33 -9.04
N ASP A 123 -15.75 -2.73 -8.03
CA ASP A 123 -17.22 -2.72 -8.05
C ASP A 123 -17.80 -1.28 -8.18
N LYS A 124 -17.01 -0.27 -7.85
CA LYS A 124 -17.33 1.15 -8.03
C LYS A 124 -16.78 1.74 -9.32
N ASN A 125 -16.38 0.89 -10.27
CA ASN A 125 -15.82 1.24 -11.58
C ASN A 125 -14.49 2.01 -11.52
N TYR A 126 -13.74 1.90 -10.44
CA TYR A 126 -12.37 2.40 -10.43
C TYR A 126 -11.48 1.55 -11.34
N ARG A 127 -10.60 2.20 -12.07
CA ARG A 127 -9.46 1.55 -12.70
C ARG A 127 -8.36 1.38 -11.65
N THR A 128 -7.95 0.16 -11.40
CA THR A 128 -7.08 -0.20 -10.28
C THR A 128 -5.71 -0.67 -10.78
N GLY A 129 -4.64 -0.27 -10.09
CA GLY A 129 -3.27 -0.69 -10.39
C GLY A 129 -2.51 -1.12 -9.13
N TYR A 130 -1.70 -2.16 -9.24
CA TYR A 130 -0.78 -2.60 -8.20
C TYR A 130 0.64 -2.65 -8.74
N ILE A 131 1.59 -2.09 -8.00
CA ILE A 131 2.99 -2.03 -8.39
C ILE A 131 3.86 -2.37 -7.18
N GLY A 132 4.86 -3.26 -7.36
CA GLY A 132 5.81 -3.64 -6.33
C GLY A 132 5.51 -4.97 -5.63
N LYS A 133 5.99 -5.13 -4.40
CA LYS A 133 5.92 -6.37 -3.63
C LYS A 133 4.50 -6.74 -3.25
N TRP A 134 4.07 -7.94 -3.63
CA TRP A 134 2.77 -8.52 -3.24
C TRP A 134 2.84 -9.38 -1.99
N HIS A 135 3.61 -10.45 -2.02
CA HIS A 135 3.89 -11.37 -0.92
C HIS A 135 2.67 -11.94 -0.19
N LEU A 136 1.61 -12.28 -0.93
CA LEU A 136 0.37 -12.86 -0.39
C LEU A 136 0.01 -14.21 -1.03
N ASP A 137 0.85 -14.72 -1.93
CA ASP A 137 0.79 -16.06 -2.48
C ASP A 137 1.97 -16.87 -2.00
N SER A 138 1.74 -18.11 -1.58
CA SER A 138 2.79 -19.03 -1.16
C SER A 138 3.33 -19.83 -2.35
N PRO A 139 4.66 -20.06 -2.43
CA PRO A 139 5.24 -20.86 -3.49
C PRO A 139 4.98 -22.35 -3.28
N TYR A 140 4.52 -23.03 -4.33
CA TYR A 140 4.35 -24.49 -4.42
C TYR A 140 5.25 -25.06 -5.51
N LYS A 141 5.70 -26.30 -5.32
CA LYS A 141 6.55 -26.98 -6.33
C LYS A 141 5.78 -27.27 -7.62
N PRO A 142 6.43 -27.14 -8.79
CA PRO A 142 7.78 -26.64 -9.03
C PRO A 142 7.88 -25.13 -8.77
N TYR A 143 8.92 -24.69 -8.06
CA TYR A 143 9.13 -23.28 -7.75
C TYR A 143 9.57 -22.49 -8.99
N VAL A 144 9.23 -21.20 -9.04
CA VAL A 144 9.79 -20.28 -10.03
C VAL A 144 11.30 -20.17 -9.81
N ASP A 145 12.09 -20.25 -10.89
CA ASP A 145 13.56 -20.23 -10.81
C ASP A 145 14.11 -18.80 -10.60
N THR A 146 13.88 -18.28 -9.40
CA THR A 146 14.49 -17.03 -8.92
C THR A 146 15.50 -17.33 -7.82
N TYR A 147 16.45 -16.44 -7.59
CA TYR A 147 17.48 -16.70 -6.58
C TYR A 147 16.91 -16.89 -5.18
N ASN A 148 15.79 -16.24 -4.85
CA ASN A 148 15.09 -16.40 -3.56
C ASN A 148 14.48 -17.80 -3.38
N ASN A 149 14.36 -18.57 -4.45
CA ASN A 149 13.75 -19.90 -4.44
C ASN A 149 14.79 -21.03 -4.54
N ARG A 150 16.08 -20.69 -4.57
CA ARG A 150 17.18 -21.68 -4.70
C ARG A 150 17.73 -22.16 -3.36
N GLY A 151 17.26 -21.57 -2.24
CA GLY A 151 17.60 -22.00 -0.89
C GLY A 151 16.74 -23.15 -0.36
N GLU A 152 16.83 -23.40 0.95
CA GLU A 152 15.98 -24.39 1.62
C GLU A 152 14.50 -23.98 1.57
N THR A 153 14.24 -22.69 1.78
CA THR A 153 12.91 -22.09 1.73
C THR A 153 12.75 -21.29 0.44
N ALA A 154 11.69 -21.56 -0.33
CA ALA A 154 11.29 -20.73 -1.47
C ALA A 154 10.38 -19.59 -0.98
N TRP A 155 10.59 -18.38 -1.53
CA TRP A 155 9.94 -17.17 -1.06
C TRP A 155 9.11 -16.45 -2.13
N ASN A 156 9.51 -16.55 -3.39
CA ASN A 156 8.92 -15.77 -4.46
C ASN A 156 7.90 -16.60 -5.25
N GLU A 157 6.73 -16.05 -5.47
CA GLU A 157 5.69 -16.68 -6.27
C GLU A 157 4.98 -15.67 -7.16
N TRP A 158 4.50 -16.15 -8.29
CA TRP A 158 3.63 -15.43 -9.19
C TRP A 158 2.21 -15.37 -8.65
N CYS A 159 1.56 -14.21 -8.78
CA CYS A 159 0.16 -14.04 -8.45
C CYS A 159 -0.69 -14.17 -9.72
N PRO A 160 -1.49 -15.23 -9.86
CA PRO A 160 -2.34 -15.41 -11.03
C PRO A 160 -3.47 -14.36 -11.07
N PRO A 161 -4.01 -14.02 -12.25
CA PRO A 161 -4.98 -12.94 -12.40
C PRO A 161 -6.20 -13.05 -11.48
N GLU A 162 -6.72 -14.26 -11.25
CA GLU A 162 -7.86 -14.54 -10.39
C GLU A 162 -7.61 -14.23 -8.91
N ARG A 163 -6.34 -14.18 -8.48
CA ARG A 163 -5.94 -13.89 -7.10
C ARG A 163 -5.47 -12.42 -6.89
N ARG A 164 -5.58 -11.57 -7.92
CA ARG A 164 -5.16 -10.16 -7.85
C ARG A 164 -6.21 -9.22 -7.25
N HIS A 165 -7.30 -9.75 -6.75
CA HIS A 165 -8.33 -9.00 -5.99
C HIS A 165 -8.73 -7.67 -6.64
N GLY A 166 -9.16 -7.73 -7.91
CA GLY A 166 -9.71 -6.58 -8.62
C GLY A 166 -8.69 -5.61 -9.22
N PHE A 167 -7.37 -5.88 -9.15
CA PHE A 167 -6.38 -5.04 -9.83
C PHE A 167 -6.34 -5.30 -11.34
N ASP A 168 -6.53 -4.24 -12.14
CA ASP A 168 -6.52 -4.26 -13.60
C ASP A 168 -5.12 -4.17 -14.19
N PHE A 169 -4.30 -3.32 -13.61
CA PHE A 169 -2.90 -3.13 -13.97
C PHE A 169 -2.02 -3.77 -12.90
N TRP A 170 -1.04 -4.54 -13.35
CA TRP A 170 -0.21 -5.35 -12.47
C TRP A 170 1.25 -5.34 -12.89
N VAL A 171 2.11 -4.84 -12.03
CA VAL A 171 3.58 -4.93 -12.18
C VAL A 171 4.14 -5.28 -10.81
N ALA A 172 4.24 -6.57 -10.51
CA ALA A 172 4.53 -7.01 -9.16
C ALA A 172 5.41 -8.26 -9.09
N TYR A 173 5.91 -8.52 -7.90
CA TYR A 173 6.62 -9.73 -7.52
C TYR A 173 6.09 -10.23 -6.17
N GLY A 174 6.33 -11.50 -5.84
CA GLY A 174 6.01 -12.05 -4.53
C GLY A 174 6.94 -11.46 -3.48
N THR A 175 8.10 -12.06 -3.30
CA THR A 175 9.19 -11.54 -2.45
C THR A 175 10.51 -11.66 -3.21
N TYR A 176 11.16 -10.53 -3.48
CA TYR A 176 12.42 -10.49 -4.20
C TYR A 176 13.28 -9.32 -3.69
N ASP A 177 14.43 -9.62 -3.09
CA ASP A 177 15.20 -8.64 -2.32
C ASP A 177 16.38 -8.03 -3.08
N ASN A 178 16.53 -8.33 -4.38
CA ASN A 178 17.54 -7.68 -5.21
C ASN A 178 17.02 -6.38 -5.82
N HIS A 179 17.00 -5.33 -5.01
CA HIS A 179 16.46 -4.02 -5.40
C HIS A 179 17.28 -3.26 -6.45
N LEU A 180 18.51 -3.67 -6.72
CA LEU A 180 19.34 -3.10 -7.78
C LEU A 180 19.06 -3.74 -9.16
N ASN A 181 18.50 -4.93 -9.19
CA ASN A 181 18.05 -5.63 -10.38
C ASN A 181 16.78 -6.42 -10.07
N PRO A 182 15.67 -5.75 -9.74
CA PRO A 182 14.43 -6.41 -9.36
C PRO A 182 13.80 -7.13 -10.54
N MET A 183 13.03 -8.16 -10.23
CA MET A 183 12.25 -8.89 -11.21
C MET A 183 10.75 -8.61 -10.99
N TYR A 184 9.99 -8.66 -12.09
CA TYR A 184 8.54 -8.43 -12.05
C TYR A 184 7.80 -9.37 -13.00
N TRP A 185 6.50 -9.53 -12.74
CA TRP A 185 5.49 -9.99 -13.68
C TRP A 185 4.57 -8.83 -14.03
N GLU A 186 4.28 -8.68 -15.31
CA GLU A 186 3.28 -7.72 -15.81
C GLU A 186 1.87 -8.33 -15.85
N THR A 187 0.88 -7.50 -16.15
CA THR A 187 -0.56 -7.83 -16.15
C THR A 187 -0.89 -9.13 -16.90
N ALA A 188 -0.37 -9.30 -18.12
CA ALA A 188 -0.66 -10.45 -18.97
C ALA A 188 0.39 -11.56 -18.89
N ALA A 189 1.42 -11.41 -18.05
CA ALA A 189 2.54 -12.34 -18.00
C ALA A 189 2.13 -13.68 -17.37
N PRO A 190 2.33 -14.82 -18.02
CA PRO A 190 2.24 -16.12 -17.39
C PRO A 190 3.37 -16.33 -16.37
N ARG A 191 3.22 -17.36 -15.54
CA ARG A 191 4.11 -17.64 -14.41
C ARG A 191 5.61 -17.68 -14.77
N ASP A 192 5.95 -18.22 -15.94
CA ASP A 192 7.33 -18.39 -16.38
C ASP A 192 7.89 -17.18 -17.17
N SER A 193 7.11 -16.10 -17.30
CA SER A 193 7.46 -14.91 -18.09
C SER A 193 7.73 -13.70 -17.22
N PHE A 194 8.58 -13.84 -16.20
CA PHE A 194 9.11 -12.72 -15.46
C PHE A 194 10.32 -12.09 -16.20
N PHE A 195 10.61 -10.83 -15.87
CA PHE A 195 11.77 -10.11 -16.41
C PHE A 195 12.51 -9.37 -15.31
N TYR A 196 13.75 -8.98 -15.60
CA TYR A 196 14.58 -8.14 -14.72
C TYR A 196 14.60 -6.71 -15.25
N ALA A 197 14.33 -5.74 -14.37
CA ALA A 197 14.22 -4.33 -14.76
C ALA A 197 15.59 -3.68 -15.08
N HIS A 198 16.72 -4.27 -14.64
CA HIS A 198 18.08 -3.74 -14.79
C HIS A 198 18.22 -2.28 -14.34
N LYS A 199 17.46 -1.91 -13.32
CA LYS A 199 17.31 -0.58 -12.79
C LYS A 199 17.00 -0.68 -11.29
N TRP A 200 17.28 0.37 -10.52
CA TRP A 200 16.89 0.42 -9.12
C TRP A 200 15.36 0.31 -8.98
N GLY A 201 14.91 -0.62 -8.13
CA GLY A 201 13.51 -1.01 -8.00
C GLY A 201 12.55 0.16 -7.76
N PRO A 202 12.76 0.99 -6.73
CA PRO A 202 11.87 2.12 -6.46
C PRO A 202 11.75 3.11 -7.64
N GLU A 203 12.83 3.33 -8.39
CA GLU A 203 12.78 4.19 -9.58
C GLU A 203 11.95 3.55 -10.70
N TYR A 204 12.13 2.24 -10.93
CA TYR A 204 11.30 1.51 -11.89
C TYR A 204 9.82 1.52 -11.51
N GLU A 205 9.51 1.26 -10.24
CA GLU A 205 8.13 1.23 -9.74
C GLU A 205 7.44 2.59 -9.87
N VAL A 206 8.15 3.69 -9.61
CA VAL A 206 7.65 5.05 -9.80
C VAL A 206 7.38 5.35 -11.28
N ASP A 207 8.28 4.96 -12.20
CA ASP A 207 8.07 5.12 -13.65
C ASP A 207 6.80 4.38 -14.10
N ARG A 208 6.59 3.14 -13.64
CA ARG A 208 5.37 2.36 -13.93
C ARG A 208 4.12 3.00 -13.35
N ALA A 209 4.20 3.59 -12.16
CA ALA A 209 3.08 4.30 -11.54
C ALA A 209 2.71 5.56 -12.33
N ILE A 210 3.69 6.35 -12.77
CA ILE A 210 3.48 7.55 -13.59
C ILE A 210 2.86 7.17 -14.94
N GLU A 211 3.31 6.08 -15.55
CA GLU A 211 2.75 5.57 -16.81
C GLU A 211 1.27 5.21 -16.64
N PHE A 212 0.94 4.40 -15.64
CA PHE A 212 -0.44 4.03 -15.31
C PHE A 212 -1.33 5.27 -15.12
N LEU A 213 -0.90 6.22 -14.30
CA LEU A 213 -1.67 7.44 -14.03
C LEU A 213 -1.85 8.32 -15.29
N SER A 214 -0.82 8.38 -16.14
CA SER A 214 -0.86 9.15 -17.38
C SER A 214 -1.83 8.54 -18.41
N GLU A 215 -1.96 7.23 -18.45
CA GLU A 215 -2.94 6.53 -19.29
C GLU A 215 -4.37 6.82 -18.84
N GLN A 216 -4.62 6.85 -17.52
CA GLN A 216 -5.95 7.15 -16.98
C GLN A 216 -6.38 8.57 -17.34
N LYS A 217 -5.48 9.54 -17.28
CA LYS A 217 -5.78 10.93 -17.68
C LYS A 217 -6.20 11.05 -19.14
N LYS A 218 -5.59 10.28 -20.04
CA LYS A 218 -5.94 10.28 -21.48
C LYS A 218 -7.31 9.64 -21.76
N SER A 219 -7.71 8.65 -20.95
CA SER A 219 -9.00 7.97 -21.13
C SER A 219 -10.19 8.75 -20.55
N SER A 220 -9.93 9.76 -19.73
CA SER A 220 -10.95 10.61 -19.09
C SER A 220 -11.17 11.93 -19.85
N SER A 221 -10.44 12.16 -20.96
CA SER A 221 -10.54 13.32 -21.84
C SER A 221 -11.24 12.94 -23.13
#